data_1398e06618d395bed4f300e6fc11c4fb
#
_entry.id   1398e06618d395bed4f300e6fc11c4fb
#
_cell.length_a   1.000
_cell.length_b   1.000
_cell.length_c   1.000
_cell.angle_alpha   90.00
_cell.angle_beta   90.00
_cell.angle_gamma   90.00
#
_symmetry.space_group_name_H-M   'P 1'
#
loop_
_entity.id
_entity.type
_entity.pdbx_description
1 polymer ?
#
loop_
_entity_poly.entity_id
_entity_poly.type
_entity_poly.pdbx_seq_one_letter_code
_entity_poly.pdbx_strand_id
1 'polypeptide(L)'
;KITGTDNYVPKRAGHLNEETHFVLNRFGVEAPEYIKDVRPQVMNIEIRHTEGIDREISVRNAWKLMDSLNVVTLPITEGRKLTGLVSIDDIAKSYFETFDNRVLSNAKTSFANIVETLEGRVITGDDSEIFDKGKMLIAAANPDMMESMIDEGDIVILGNRYESQLCAIEMEAKCLIICEGARVSNTIAKVAKSHDCIIIETDYDTYTVARLMNQAIPVGFFMTPRDR
;
A
#
# COMPACT_ATOMS: atom_id res chain seq x y z
N LYS A 1 21.70 38.13 -28.29
CA LYS A 1 20.43 38.76 -27.82
C LYS A 1 19.33 38.71 -28.90
N ILE A 2 19.28 37.64 -29.69
CA ILE A 2 18.30 37.48 -30.79
C ILE A 2 16.89 37.19 -30.20
N THR A 3 16.81 36.58 -29.02
CA THR A 3 15.52 36.18 -28.41
C THR A 3 15.01 37.15 -27.33
N GLY A 4 15.77 38.21 -26.99
CA GLY A 4 15.34 39.21 -25.97
C GLY A 4 15.22 38.67 -24.54
N THR A 5 15.62 37.42 -24.28
CA THR A 5 15.58 36.78 -22.97
C THR A 5 17.00 36.47 -22.46
N ASP A 6 17.27 36.69 -21.19
CA ASP A 6 18.55 36.39 -20.56
C ASP A 6 18.73 34.89 -20.19
N ASN A 7 17.84 34.04 -20.72
CA ASN A 7 17.83 32.61 -20.38
C ASN A 7 18.88 31.75 -21.14
N TYR A 8 19.67 32.36 -22.03
CA TYR A 8 20.65 31.65 -22.82
C TYR A 8 22.04 32.17 -22.54
N VAL A 9 22.91 31.30 -22.06
CA VAL A 9 24.31 31.61 -21.83
C VAL A 9 25.15 30.98 -22.95
N PRO A 10 25.93 31.78 -23.71
CA PRO A 10 26.79 31.24 -24.76
C PRO A 10 27.89 30.38 -24.16
N LYS A 11 28.09 29.19 -24.72
CA LYS A 11 29.13 28.24 -24.30
C LYS A 11 29.90 27.78 -25.56
N ARG A 12 31.11 27.25 -25.38
CA ARG A 12 31.93 26.66 -26.45
C ARG A 12 32.29 25.22 -26.14
N ALA A 13 32.33 24.37 -27.15
CA ALA A 13 32.68 22.97 -27.01
C ALA A 13 34.11 22.64 -27.50
N GLY A 14 34.85 23.66 -28.01
CA GLY A 14 36.19 23.54 -28.55
C GLY A 14 37.13 24.65 -28.12
N HIS A 15 38.38 24.53 -28.52
CA HIS A 15 39.37 25.59 -28.33
C HIS A 15 39.06 26.76 -29.26
N LEU A 16 39.37 27.97 -28.82
CA LEU A 16 39.31 29.16 -29.64
C LEU A 16 40.51 29.17 -30.58
N ASN A 17 40.29 29.44 -31.84
CA ASN A 17 41.36 29.70 -32.80
C ASN A 17 41.82 31.15 -32.69
N GLU A 18 42.97 31.46 -33.30
CA GLU A 18 43.59 32.79 -33.24
C GLU A 18 42.70 33.90 -33.78
N GLU A 19 41.95 33.61 -34.85
CA GLU A 19 40.98 34.58 -35.44
C GLU A 19 39.87 34.93 -34.48
N THR A 20 39.33 33.95 -33.80
CA THR A 20 38.26 34.16 -32.78
C THR A 20 38.82 34.96 -31.60
N HIS A 21 40.02 34.67 -31.12
CA HIS A 21 40.70 35.46 -30.10
C HIS A 21 40.88 36.90 -30.51
N PHE A 22 41.32 37.13 -31.75
CA PHE A 22 41.49 38.49 -32.28
C PHE A 22 40.17 39.25 -32.30
N VAL A 23 39.09 38.65 -32.79
CA VAL A 23 37.79 39.26 -32.86
C VAL A 23 37.25 39.59 -31.46
N LEU A 24 37.26 38.65 -30.54
CA LEU A 24 36.80 38.84 -29.15
C LEU A 24 37.57 40.00 -28.50
N ASN A 25 38.91 40.01 -28.61
CA ASN A 25 39.74 41.09 -28.05
C ASN A 25 39.46 42.44 -28.72
N ARG A 26 39.26 42.44 -30.04
CA ARG A 26 38.96 43.70 -30.80
C ARG A 26 37.67 44.35 -30.38
N PHE A 27 36.68 43.56 -29.99
CA PHE A 27 35.34 44.07 -29.56
C PHE A 27 35.16 44.10 -28.05
N GLY A 28 36.17 43.71 -27.25
CA GLY A 28 36.10 43.70 -25.77
C GLY A 28 35.05 42.71 -25.25
N VAL A 29 34.82 41.60 -25.95
CA VAL A 29 33.86 40.55 -25.55
C VAL A 29 34.60 39.41 -24.88
N GLU A 30 34.14 39.00 -23.71
CA GLU A 30 34.68 37.83 -23.03
C GLU A 30 34.41 36.55 -23.80
N ALA A 31 35.40 35.64 -23.77
CA ALA A 31 35.27 34.33 -24.42
C ALA A 31 34.16 33.50 -23.75
N PRO A 32 33.29 32.83 -24.54
CA PRO A 32 32.31 31.92 -23.99
C PRO A 32 32.99 30.83 -23.15
N GLU A 33 32.40 30.48 -22.03
CA GLU A 33 32.90 29.45 -21.15
C GLU A 33 32.96 28.08 -21.83
N TYR A 34 34.02 27.34 -21.59
CA TYR A 34 34.24 26.01 -22.17
C TYR A 34 33.38 24.96 -21.47
N ILE A 35 32.54 24.22 -22.24
CA ILE A 35 31.81 23.05 -21.77
C ILE A 35 32.69 21.79 -22.04
N LYS A 36 33.06 21.12 -20.97
CA LYS A 36 33.84 19.88 -21.05
C LYS A 36 33.05 18.68 -21.55
N ASP A 37 31.76 18.65 -21.27
CA ASP A 37 30.83 17.56 -21.62
C ASP A 37 29.45 18.11 -21.99
N VAL A 38 29.01 17.82 -23.21
CA VAL A 38 27.69 18.22 -23.75
C VAL A 38 26.64 17.10 -23.66
N ARG A 39 27.03 15.94 -23.13
CA ARG A 39 26.10 14.83 -22.96
C ARG A 39 25.08 15.15 -21.88
N PRO A 40 23.85 14.62 -21.97
CA PRO A 40 22.87 14.74 -20.90
C PRO A 40 23.46 14.19 -19.58
N GLN A 41 23.40 14.98 -18.51
CA GLN A 41 23.87 14.60 -17.19
C GLN A 41 22.69 14.38 -16.27
N VAL A 42 22.86 13.57 -15.22
CA VAL A 42 21.81 13.30 -14.23
C VAL A 42 21.26 14.58 -13.61
N MET A 43 22.12 15.60 -13.42
CA MET A 43 21.70 16.91 -12.90
C MET A 43 20.75 17.68 -13.82
N ASN A 44 20.64 17.29 -15.09
CA ASN A 44 19.77 17.92 -16.09
C ASN A 44 18.42 17.20 -16.24
N ILE A 45 18.22 16.10 -15.49
CA ILE A 45 16.98 15.33 -15.49
C ILE A 45 16.06 15.96 -14.42
N GLU A 46 14.81 16.22 -14.82
CA GLU A 46 13.78 16.61 -13.86
C GLU A 46 13.49 15.43 -12.93
N ILE A 47 13.88 15.56 -11.67
CA ILE A 47 13.69 14.53 -10.65
C ILE A 47 12.41 14.87 -9.89
N ARG A 48 11.44 13.97 -9.90
CA ARG A 48 10.28 14.07 -9.00
C ARG A 48 10.72 13.70 -7.58
N HIS A 49 10.43 14.60 -6.64
CA HIS A 49 10.60 14.32 -5.22
C HIS A 49 9.33 13.61 -4.72
N THR A 50 9.43 12.30 -4.52
CA THR A 50 8.35 11.50 -3.93
C THR A 50 8.78 11.10 -2.52
N GLU A 51 7.93 11.37 -1.53
CA GLU A 51 8.15 10.88 -0.17
C GLU A 51 8.05 9.36 -0.13
N GLY A 52 8.87 8.73 0.72
CA GLY A 52 8.82 7.30 0.93
C GLY A 52 7.61 6.92 1.79
N ILE A 53 7.07 5.75 1.52
CA ILE A 53 5.97 5.16 2.30
C ILE A 53 6.51 4.12 3.29
N ASP A 54 5.73 3.90 4.36
CA ASP A 54 5.97 2.82 5.30
C ASP A 54 5.60 1.46 4.65
N ARG A 55 6.36 0.41 4.96
CA ARG A 55 6.10 -0.95 4.49
C ARG A 55 4.80 -1.56 5.02
N GLU A 56 4.29 -1.06 6.15
CA GLU A 56 3.07 -1.56 6.80
C GLU A 56 1.78 -0.92 6.23
N ILE A 57 1.90 0.09 5.35
CA ILE A 57 0.73 0.68 4.67
C ILE A 57 0.02 -0.40 3.84
N SER A 58 -1.32 -0.38 3.83
CA SER A 58 -2.10 -1.33 3.05
C SER A 58 -1.92 -1.14 1.53
N VAL A 59 -2.06 -2.23 0.76
CA VAL A 59 -2.11 -2.18 -0.72
C VAL A 59 -3.15 -1.16 -1.21
N ARG A 60 -4.31 -1.07 -0.53
CA ARG A 60 -5.35 -0.08 -0.84
C ARG A 60 -4.84 1.35 -0.76
N ASN A 61 -4.15 1.68 0.32
CA ASN A 61 -3.64 3.03 0.52
C ASN A 61 -2.45 3.36 -0.39
N ALA A 62 -1.57 2.39 -0.64
CA ALA A 62 -0.51 2.56 -1.63
C ALA A 62 -1.07 2.82 -3.03
N TRP A 63 -2.12 2.08 -3.44
CA TRP A 63 -2.81 2.32 -4.70
C TRP A 63 -3.42 3.73 -4.77
N LYS A 64 -4.17 4.15 -3.75
CA LYS A 64 -4.74 5.51 -3.67
C LYS A 64 -3.65 6.59 -3.81
N LEU A 65 -2.50 6.37 -3.17
CA LEU A 65 -1.38 7.31 -3.24
C LEU A 65 -0.76 7.33 -4.65
N MET A 66 -0.52 6.17 -5.27
CA MET A 66 -0.04 6.08 -6.66
C MET A 66 -0.96 6.84 -7.62
N ASP A 67 -2.27 6.65 -7.49
CA ASP A 67 -3.28 7.32 -8.32
C ASP A 67 -3.26 8.84 -8.10
N SER A 68 -3.27 9.29 -6.85
CA SER A 68 -3.25 10.72 -6.51
C SER A 68 -2.00 11.45 -6.98
N LEU A 69 -0.84 10.78 -6.94
CA LEU A 69 0.46 11.32 -7.38
C LEU A 69 0.72 11.09 -8.88
N ASN A 70 -0.15 10.33 -9.56
CA ASN A 70 0.04 9.90 -10.94
C ASN A 70 1.42 9.24 -11.16
N VAL A 71 1.76 8.26 -10.30
CA VAL A 71 2.99 7.48 -10.37
C VAL A 71 2.68 5.99 -10.41
N VAL A 72 3.58 5.20 -10.98
CA VAL A 72 3.46 3.74 -11.10
C VAL A 72 4.33 2.97 -10.11
N THR A 73 5.11 3.68 -9.31
CA THR A 73 6.04 3.09 -8.34
C THR A 73 6.19 4.02 -7.15
N LEU A 74 6.23 3.46 -5.94
CA LEU A 74 6.50 4.19 -4.70
C LEU A 74 7.74 3.62 -4.02
N PRO A 75 8.61 4.49 -3.46
CA PRO A 75 9.71 4.06 -2.62
C PRO A 75 9.22 3.66 -1.23
N ILE A 76 9.70 2.53 -0.72
CA ILE A 76 9.47 2.11 0.67
C ILE A 76 10.69 2.51 1.49
N THR A 77 10.47 3.21 2.60
CA THR A 77 11.57 3.76 3.42
C THR A 77 11.39 3.46 4.90
N GLU A 78 12.52 3.29 5.58
CA GLU A 78 12.61 3.33 7.04
C GLU A 78 13.35 4.62 7.44
N GLY A 79 12.62 5.60 7.90
CA GLY A 79 13.13 6.95 8.09
C GLY A 79 13.65 7.53 6.76
N ARG A 80 14.97 7.78 6.66
CA ARG A 80 15.60 8.30 5.43
C ARG A 80 16.20 7.22 4.52
N LYS A 81 16.13 5.95 4.93
CA LYS A 81 16.75 4.84 4.19
C LYS A 81 15.73 4.19 3.26
N LEU A 82 16.07 4.10 1.98
CA LEU A 82 15.30 3.33 1.00
C LEU A 82 15.53 1.83 1.27
N THR A 83 14.43 1.09 1.53
CA THR A 83 14.45 -0.36 1.81
C THR A 83 13.92 -1.19 0.65
N GLY A 84 13.05 -0.61 -0.18
CA GLY A 84 12.49 -1.31 -1.33
C GLY A 84 11.66 -0.38 -2.22
N LEU A 85 11.04 -0.99 -3.21
CA LEU A 85 10.09 -0.34 -4.12
C LEU A 85 8.84 -1.20 -4.19
N VAL A 86 7.69 -0.57 -4.37
CA VAL A 86 6.43 -1.21 -4.75
C VAL A 86 5.91 -0.58 -6.04
N SER A 87 5.52 -1.40 -6.98
CA SER A 87 5.01 -0.99 -8.29
C SER A 87 3.54 -1.41 -8.47
N ILE A 88 2.90 -0.88 -9.52
CA ILE A 88 1.57 -1.36 -9.93
C ILE A 88 1.58 -2.85 -10.27
N ASP A 89 2.67 -3.37 -10.86
CA ASP A 89 2.81 -4.80 -11.16
C ASP A 89 2.80 -5.66 -9.89
N ASP A 90 3.43 -5.19 -8.81
CA ASP A 90 3.42 -5.90 -7.52
C ASP A 90 2.01 -5.93 -6.94
N ILE A 91 1.28 -4.82 -7.03
CA ILE A 91 -0.13 -4.74 -6.64
C ILE A 91 -0.99 -5.65 -7.50
N ALA A 92 -0.80 -5.66 -8.82
CA ALA A 92 -1.55 -6.52 -9.73
C ALA A 92 -1.31 -8.00 -9.43
N LYS A 93 -0.07 -8.42 -9.19
CA LYS A 93 0.27 -9.79 -8.78
C LYS A 93 -0.49 -10.23 -7.54
N SER A 94 -0.65 -9.33 -6.55
CA SER A 94 -1.42 -9.62 -5.34
C SER A 94 -2.86 -10.08 -5.62
N TYR A 95 -3.45 -9.61 -6.72
CA TYR A 95 -4.79 -10.00 -7.14
C TYR A 95 -4.83 -11.30 -7.95
N PHE A 96 -3.81 -11.56 -8.78
CA PHE A 96 -3.83 -12.70 -9.70
C PHE A 96 -3.22 -13.97 -9.10
N GLU A 97 -2.30 -13.84 -8.15
CA GLU A 97 -1.59 -14.98 -7.56
C GLU A 97 -2.19 -15.44 -6.22
N THR A 98 -3.11 -14.67 -5.64
CA THR A 98 -3.63 -14.95 -4.30
C THR A 98 -4.89 -15.82 -4.37
N PHE A 99 -4.70 -17.14 -4.39
CA PHE A 99 -5.78 -18.13 -4.19
C PHE A 99 -5.75 -18.75 -2.78
N ASP A 100 -4.83 -18.28 -1.93
CA ASP A 100 -4.65 -18.78 -0.57
C ASP A 100 -5.46 -17.95 0.43
N ASN A 101 -6.40 -18.58 1.12
CA ASN A 101 -7.20 -17.95 2.16
C ASN A 101 -6.41 -17.62 3.45
N ARG A 102 -5.13 -17.99 3.51
CA ARG A 102 -4.17 -17.66 4.58
C ARG A 102 -3.25 -16.47 4.23
N VAL A 103 -3.43 -15.84 3.08
CA VAL A 103 -2.54 -14.77 2.63
C VAL A 103 -2.44 -13.62 3.63
N LEU A 104 -3.54 -13.25 4.31
CA LEU A 104 -3.54 -12.16 5.28
C LEU A 104 -2.67 -12.51 6.51
N SER A 105 -2.77 -13.74 7.02
CA SER A 105 -1.94 -14.19 8.14
C SER A 105 -0.48 -14.37 7.74
N ASN A 106 -0.21 -14.91 6.54
CA ASN A 106 1.13 -15.03 5.98
C ASN A 106 1.81 -13.66 5.81
N ALA A 107 1.03 -12.65 5.45
CA ALA A 107 1.48 -11.26 5.30
C ALA A 107 1.55 -10.50 6.63
N LYS A 108 1.11 -11.09 7.75
CA LYS A 108 1.02 -10.44 9.07
C LYS A 108 0.23 -9.14 9.02
N THR A 109 -0.97 -9.21 8.45
CA THR A 109 -1.83 -8.05 8.23
C THR A 109 -2.36 -7.51 9.55
N SER A 110 -2.26 -6.21 9.81
CA SER A 110 -2.85 -5.58 10.99
C SER A 110 -4.38 -5.48 10.87
N PHE A 111 -5.08 -5.61 11.99
CA PHE A 111 -6.53 -5.38 12.00
C PHE A 111 -6.87 -3.91 11.68
N ALA A 112 -5.99 -2.96 11.98
CA ALA A 112 -6.15 -1.57 11.56
C ALA A 112 -6.25 -1.43 10.03
N ASN A 113 -5.39 -2.14 9.27
CA ASN A 113 -5.48 -2.16 7.81
C ASN A 113 -6.81 -2.78 7.32
N ILE A 114 -7.29 -3.82 8.00
CA ILE A 114 -8.59 -4.46 7.68
C ILE A 114 -9.73 -3.48 7.93
N VAL A 115 -9.77 -2.86 9.11
CA VAL A 115 -10.78 -1.86 9.50
C VAL A 115 -10.81 -0.71 8.51
N GLU A 116 -9.66 -0.13 8.19
CA GLU A 116 -9.56 0.98 7.24
C GLU A 116 -10.00 0.55 5.83
N THR A 117 -9.57 -0.62 5.36
CA THR A 117 -9.92 -1.14 4.03
C THR A 117 -11.42 -1.38 3.89
N LEU A 118 -12.07 -1.88 4.93
CA LEU A 118 -13.50 -2.17 4.94
C LEU A 118 -14.36 -0.97 5.38
N GLU A 119 -13.74 0.19 5.65
CA GLU A 119 -14.43 1.35 6.22
C GLU A 119 -15.27 0.93 7.44
N GLY A 120 -14.68 0.00 8.22
CA GLY A 120 -15.35 -0.72 9.29
C GLY A 120 -15.30 0.00 10.62
N ARG A 121 -16.06 -0.54 11.56
CA ARG A 121 -16.09 -0.09 12.95
C ARG A 121 -15.80 -1.25 13.89
N VAL A 122 -14.81 -1.10 14.75
CA VAL A 122 -14.49 -2.07 15.80
C VAL A 122 -15.54 -2.01 16.91
N ILE A 123 -16.13 -3.15 17.26
CA ILE A 123 -17.12 -3.32 18.32
C ILE A 123 -16.48 -3.96 19.56
N THR A 124 -15.60 -4.94 19.34
CA THR A 124 -14.83 -5.61 20.40
C THR A 124 -13.40 -5.83 19.93
N GLY A 125 -12.48 -5.97 20.89
CA GLY A 125 -11.06 -6.22 20.61
C GLY A 125 -10.25 -4.96 20.31
N ASP A 126 -9.01 -5.14 19.87
CA ASP A 126 -8.05 -4.08 19.58
C ASP A 126 -7.57 -4.23 18.12
N ASP A 127 -7.73 -3.18 17.32
CA ASP A 127 -7.29 -3.16 15.92
C ASP A 127 -5.77 -2.97 15.74
N SER A 128 -5.04 -2.68 16.83
CA SER A 128 -3.58 -2.66 16.81
C SER A 128 -2.94 -4.05 16.70
N GLU A 129 -3.72 -5.11 16.92
CA GLU A 129 -3.24 -6.48 16.81
C GLU A 129 -2.92 -6.87 15.35
N ILE A 130 -2.06 -7.88 15.23
CA ILE A 130 -1.62 -8.44 13.95
C ILE A 130 -2.29 -9.80 13.74
N PHE A 131 -2.88 -9.99 12.56
CA PHE A 131 -3.37 -11.29 12.11
C PHE A 131 -2.22 -12.11 11.53
N ASP A 132 -1.69 -13.04 12.29
CA ASP A 132 -0.52 -13.87 11.94
C ASP A 132 -0.80 -15.36 11.92
N LYS A 133 -2.03 -15.79 12.31
CA LYS A 133 -2.46 -17.20 12.34
C LYS A 133 -3.91 -17.31 11.87
N GLY A 134 -4.21 -18.37 11.14
CA GLY A 134 -5.57 -18.67 10.67
C GLY A 134 -5.77 -18.38 9.21
N LYS A 135 -6.98 -18.69 8.74
CA LYS A 135 -7.46 -18.43 7.39
C LYS A 135 -8.66 -17.48 7.41
N MET A 136 -9.04 -16.99 6.25
CA MET A 136 -10.27 -16.24 6.06
C MET A 136 -11.33 -17.15 5.40
N LEU A 137 -12.54 -17.12 5.91
CA LEU A 137 -13.67 -17.86 5.33
C LEU A 137 -14.98 -17.07 5.39
N ILE A 138 -15.90 -17.43 4.50
CA ILE A 138 -17.28 -16.91 4.49
C ILE A 138 -18.18 -17.96 5.12
N ALA A 139 -18.92 -17.56 6.16
CA ALA A 139 -19.89 -18.40 6.86
C ALA A 139 -21.18 -18.59 6.03
N ALA A 140 -21.09 -19.30 4.89
CA ALA A 140 -22.21 -19.55 4.02
C ALA A 140 -23.01 -20.80 4.42
N ALA A 141 -22.45 -21.66 5.28
CA ALA A 141 -23.07 -22.88 5.76
C ALA A 141 -24.01 -22.65 6.95
N ASN A 142 -24.75 -23.68 7.36
CA ASN A 142 -25.46 -23.68 8.65
C ASN A 142 -24.44 -23.87 9.82
N PRO A 143 -24.81 -23.58 11.07
CA PRO A 143 -23.89 -23.68 12.21
C PRO A 143 -23.24 -25.06 12.37
N ASP A 144 -23.98 -26.17 12.23
CA ASP A 144 -23.44 -27.52 12.37
C ASP A 144 -22.30 -27.83 11.38
N MET A 145 -22.39 -27.31 10.15
CA MET A 145 -21.31 -27.42 9.17
C MET A 145 -20.19 -26.42 9.43
N MET A 146 -20.49 -25.24 9.95
CA MET A 146 -19.50 -24.22 10.26
C MET A 146 -18.50 -24.68 11.30
N GLU A 147 -18.93 -25.45 12.33
CA GLU A 147 -18.06 -26.03 13.34
C GLU A 147 -16.89 -26.82 12.75
N SER A 148 -17.14 -27.54 11.65
CA SER A 148 -16.09 -28.32 10.95
C SER A 148 -15.21 -27.48 10.02
N MET A 149 -15.58 -26.24 9.73
CA MET A 149 -14.89 -25.36 8.78
C MET A 149 -14.03 -24.30 9.44
N ILE A 150 -14.37 -23.92 10.68
CA ILE A 150 -13.69 -22.86 11.42
C ILE A 150 -12.62 -23.48 12.31
N ASP A 151 -11.39 -22.97 12.16
CA ASP A 151 -10.28 -23.31 13.05
C ASP A 151 -10.02 -22.13 14.01
N GLU A 152 -9.40 -22.42 15.15
CA GLU A 152 -8.93 -21.40 16.09
C GLU A 152 -8.07 -20.35 15.38
N GLY A 153 -8.39 -19.10 15.59
CA GLY A 153 -7.66 -17.96 15.04
C GLY A 153 -8.15 -17.49 13.66
N ASP A 154 -9.20 -18.09 13.10
CA ASP A 154 -9.72 -17.71 11.76
C ASP A 154 -10.42 -16.33 11.77
N ILE A 155 -10.47 -15.69 10.59
CA ILE A 155 -11.36 -14.57 10.30
C ILE A 155 -12.61 -15.11 9.61
N VAL A 156 -13.79 -14.83 10.18
CA VAL A 156 -15.08 -15.29 9.67
C VAL A 156 -15.91 -14.12 9.16
N ILE A 157 -16.24 -14.13 7.87
CA ILE A 157 -17.10 -13.12 7.24
C ILE A 157 -18.54 -13.64 7.25
N LEU A 158 -19.46 -12.87 7.83
CA LEU A 158 -20.85 -13.27 7.98
C LEU A 158 -21.78 -12.05 8.12
N GLY A 159 -23.09 -12.33 8.12
CA GLY A 159 -24.13 -11.33 8.31
C GLY A 159 -24.74 -11.38 9.71
N ASN A 160 -26.04 -11.14 9.77
CA ASN A 160 -26.80 -10.94 11.01
C ASN A 160 -27.34 -12.20 11.70
N ARG A 161 -26.97 -13.40 11.26
CA ARG A 161 -27.45 -14.65 11.85
C ARG A 161 -26.80 -14.89 13.21
N TYR A 162 -27.58 -14.78 14.27
CA TYR A 162 -27.14 -14.88 15.66
C TYR A 162 -26.40 -16.21 15.94
N GLU A 163 -26.99 -17.34 15.52
CA GLU A 163 -26.43 -18.69 15.73
C GLU A 163 -25.06 -18.84 15.03
N SER A 164 -24.93 -18.28 13.83
CA SER A 164 -23.65 -18.32 13.09
C SER A 164 -22.58 -17.45 13.77
N GLN A 165 -22.96 -16.29 14.32
CA GLN A 165 -22.04 -15.45 15.07
C GLN A 165 -21.58 -16.16 16.35
N LEU A 166 -22.49 -16.77 17.10
CA LEU A 166 -22.18 -17.49 18.32
C LEU A 166 -21.27 -18.70 18.03
N CYS A 167 -21.63 -19.53 17.04
CA CYS A 167 -20.83 -20.67 16.60
C CYS A 167 -19.39 -20.26 16.29
N ALA A 168 -19.20 -19.19 15.49
CA ALA A 168 -17.86 -18.75 15.13
C ALA A 168 -17.03 -18.31 16.35
N ILE A 169 -17.63 -17.65 17.34
CA ILE A 169 -16.95 -17.26 18.58
C ILE A 169 -16.59 -18.51 19.40
N GLU A 170 -17.51 -19.47 19.55
CA GLU A 170 -17.29 -20.71 20.30
C GLU A 170 -16.21 -21.61 19.66
N MET A 171 -16.03 -21.51 18.32
CA MET A 171 -14.93 -22.15 17.59
C MET A 171 -13.62 -21.36 17.66
N GLU A 172 -13.50 -20.39 18.56
CA GLU A 172 -12.27 -19.61 18.78
C GLU A 172 -11.81 -18.81 17.57
N ALA A 173 -12.77 -18.32 16.73
CA ALA A 173 -12.43 -17.39 15.67
C ALA A 173 -11.80 -16.11 16.24
N LYS A 174 -10.68 -15.66 15.66
CA LYS A 174 -10.00 -14.43 16.10
C LYS A 174 -10.82 -13.18 15.74
N CYS A 175 -11.51 -13.21 14.60
CA CYS A 175 -12.27 -12.04 14.16
C CYS A 175 -13.55 -12.42 13.42
N LEU A 176 -14.63 -11.70 13.72
CA LEU A 176 -15.88 -11.70 12.95
C LEU A 176 -16.00 -10.38 12.18
N ILE A 177 -16.25 -10.49 10.87
CA ILE A 177 -16.58 -9.34 10.03
C ILE A 177 -18.09 -9.40 9.73
N ILE A 178 -18.84 -8.45 10.28
CA ILE A 178 -20.29 -8.36 10.18
C ILE A 178 -20.64 -7.43 9.01
N CYS A 179 -21.24 -7.98 7.98
CA CYS A 179 -21.53 -7.31 6.71
C CYS A 179 -22.92 -6.65 6.67
N GLU A 180 -23.18 -5.88 5.59
CA GLU A 180 -24.50 -5.32 5.21
C GLU A 180 -25.06 -4.32 6.23
N GLY A 181 -24.21 -3.60 6.96
CA GLY A 181 -24.63 -2.67 7.99
C GLY A 181 -25.33 -3.32 9.18
N ALA A 182 -25.28 -4.66 9.28
CA ALA A 182 -25.84 -5.39 10.40
C ALA A 182 -25.16 -4.99 11.71
N ARG A 183 -25.89 -5.07 12.81
CA ARG A 183 -25.41 -4.77 14.15
C ARG A 183 -25.42 -6.00 15.01
N VAL A 184 -24.36 -6.23 15.75
CA VAL A 184 -24.32 -7.32 16.72
C VAL A 184 -25.11 -6.97 17.99
N SER A 185 -25.70 -7.99 18.60
CA SER A 185 -26.37 -7.81 19.89
C SER A 185 -25.36 -7.60 21.02
N ASN A 186 -25.79 -6.94 22.09
CA ASN A 186 -24.96 -6.79 23.30
C ASN A 186 -24.52 -8.15 23.87
N THR A 187 -25.32 -9.21 23.68
CA THR A 187 -24.98 -10.56 24.12
C THR A 187 -23.79 -11.10 23.32
N ILE A 188 -23.84 -11.03 21.99
CA ILE A 188 -22.72 -11.43 21.11
C ILE A 188 -21.46 -10.63 21.45
N ALA A 189 -21.56 -9.30 21.60
CA ALA A 189 -20.42 -8.48 21.96
C ALA A 189 -19.78 -8.87 23.31
N LYS A 190 -20.58 -9.29 24.30
CA LYS A 190 -20.07 -9.78 25.59
C LYS A 190 -19.38 -11.13 25.45
N VAL A 191 -19.96 -12.07 24.70
CA VAL A 191 -19.36 -13.38 24.45
C VAL A 191 -18.06 -13.23 23.68
N ALA A 192 -18.03 -12.41 22.64
CA ALA A 192 -16.81 -12.12 21.88
C ALA A 192 -15.68 -11.59 22.76
N LYS A 193 -15.99 -10.66 23.68
CA LYS A 193 -15.00 -10.15 24.64
C LYS A 193 -14.44 -11.24 25.57
N SER A 194 -15.25 -12.22 25.98
CA SER A 194 -14.78 -13.33 26.84
C SER A 194 -13.93 -14.36 26.12
N HIS A 195 -13.98 -14.38 24.78
CA HIS A 195 -13.20 -15.24 23.90
C HIS A 195 -12.08 -14.48 23.16
N ASP A 196 -11.77 -13.24 23.54
CA ASP A 196 -10.77 -12.40 22.86
C ASP A 196 -10.99 -12.29 21.33
N CYS A 197 -12.27 -12.30 20.93
CA CYS A 197 -12.68 -12.24 19.53
C CYS A 197 -12.94 -10.78 19.12
N ILE A 198 -12.30 -10.33 18.06
CA ILE A 198 -12.48 -9.01 17.47
C ILE A 198 -13.77 -9.02 16.64
N ILE A 199 -14.61 -8.00 16.79
CA ILE A 199 -15.78 -7.81 15.92
C ILE A 199 -15.63 -6.51 15.16
N ILE A 200 -15.70 -6.59 13.85
CA ILE A 200 -15.68 -5.46 12.91
C ILE A 200 -17.03 -5.44 12.17
N GLU A 201 -17.77 -4.33 12.25
CA GLU A 201 -18.96 -4.10 11.45
C GLU A 201 -18.63 -3.22 10.24
N THR A 202 -19.20 -3.56 9.08
CA THR A 202 -19.07 -2.76 7.84
C THR A 202 -20.41 -2.69 7.10
N ASP A 203 -20.61 -1.62 6.33
CA ASP A 203 -21.79 -1.46 5.48
C ASP A 203 -21.68 -2.24 4.16
N TYR A 204 -20.49 -2.74 3.81
CA TYR A 204 -20.27 -3.54 2.63
C TYR A 204 -20.96 -4.91 2.71
N ASP A 205 -21.42 -5.41 1.57
CA ASP A 205 -21.92 -6.79 1.44
C ASP A 205 -20.77 -7.82 1.49
N THR A 206 -21.12 -9.08 1.73
CA THR A 206 -20.17 -10.19 1.89
C THR A 206 -19.23 -10.37 0.69
N TYR A 207 -19.73 -10.18 -0.53
CA TYR A 207 -18.92 -10.31 -1.74
C TYR A 207 -17.90 -9.17 -1.85
N THR A 208 -18.33 -7.95 -1.59
CA THR A 208 -17.47 -6.77 -1.57
C THR A 208 -16.38 -6.90 -0.51
N VAL A 209 -16.74 -7.32 0.71
CA VAL A 209 -15.78 -7.60 1.79
C VAL A 209 -14.75 -8.63 1.35
N ALA A 210 -15.17 -9.79 0.84
CA ALA A 210 -14.25 -10.84 0.40
C ALA A 210 -13.26 -10.34 -0.66
N ARG A 211 -13.70 -9.46 -1.57
CA ARG A 211 -12.83 -8.86 -2.58
C ARG A 211 -11.87 -7.82 -2.03
N LEU A 212 -12.30 -7.05 -1.03
CA LEU A 212 -11.49 -5.98 -0.47
C LEU A 212 -10.43 -6.48 0.51
N MET A 213 -10.63 -7.63 1.15
CA MET A 213 -9.73 -8.15 2.18
C MET A 213 -8.26 -8.21 1.73
N ASN A 214 -7.99 -8.65 0.49
CA ASN A 214 -6.63 -8.70 -0.03
C ASN A 214 -5.97 -7.32 -0.17
N GLN A 215 -6.76 -6.25 -0.22
CA GLN A 215 -6.24 -4.88 -0.27
C GLN A 215 -5.74 -4.38 1.10
N ALA A 216 -6.08 -5.07 2.19
CA ALA A 216 -5.60 -4.78 3.54
C ALA A 216 -4.15 -5.24 3.76
N ILE A 217 -3.64 -6.13 2.92
CA ILE A 217 -2.27 -6.68 3.02
C ILE A 217 -1.26 -5.53 3.00
N PRO A 218 -0.24 -5.54 3.90
CA PRO A 218 0.81 -4.53 3.89
C PRO A 218 1.67 -4.63 2.62
N VAL A 219 2.00 -3.49 2.01
CA VAL A 219 2.80 -3.45 0.75
C VAL A 219 4.18 -4.06 0.91
N GLY A 220 4.71 -4.09 2.13
CA GLY A 220 5.97 -4.75 2.44
C GLY A 220 5.99 -6.23 2.11
N PHE A 221 4.83 -6.90 2.03
CA PHE A 221 4.71 -8.30 1.61
C PHE A 221 5.04 -8.50 0.13
N PHE A 222 4.74 -7.52 -0.72
CA PHE A 222 4.96 -7.58 -2.18
C PHE A 222 6.18 -6.78 -2.65
N MET A 223 6.84 -6.04 -1.75
CA MET A 223 7.94 -5.18 -2.15
C MET A 223 9.08 -5.98 -2.77
N THR A 224 9.68 -5.43 -3.82
CA THR A 224 10.97 -5.89 -4.32
C THR A 224 12.09 -5.32 -3.43
N PRO A 225 12.82 -6.17 -2.67
CA PRO A 225 13.94 -5.69 -1.88
C PRO A 225 15.00 -5.05 -2.76
N ARG A 226 15.62 -3.99 -2.30
CA ARG A 226 16.79 -3.46 -2.97
C ARG A 226 18.03 -4.18 -2.41
N ASP A 227 18.59 -5.09 -3.19
CA ASP A 227 19.90 -5.66 -2.88
C ASP A 227 20.95 -4.54 -2.77
N ARG A 228 21.80 -4.65 -1.76
CA ARG A 228 22.83 -3.64 -1.42
C ARG A 228 23.97 -3.65 -2.43
#